data_b00ecf6cd639f70932e4058c0fe7e258
#
_entry.id   b00ecf6cd639f70932e4058c0fe7e258
#
_cell.length_a   1.000
_cell.length_b   1.000
_cell.length_c   1.000
_cell.angle_alpha   90.00
_cell.angle_beta   90.00
_cell.angle_gamma   90.00
#
_symmetry.space_group_name_H-M   'P 1'
#
loop_
_entity.id
_entity.type
_entity.pdbx_description
1 polymer ?
#
loop_
_entity_poly.entity_id
_entity_poly.type
_entity_poly.pdbx_seq_one_letter_code
_entity_poly.pdbx_strand_id
1 'polypeptide(L)'
;LAGMLVWYWVTRPVKQLTANVSRIEQDSMSAIKQLAMQESDPQPGNEVAVLRNTFIELARKVASQWDQLSDNDRQRREFIANISHDLRTPLTSLLGYLETLSMKADTLSPEDCRHSLAIALRQGHKVRHLSQQLFELARLEHGGIKPHLERFAIGELIQDVAQKFDLTIETRQLQLRLDIPHTLPLINADVSMIERVVTNLVDNAVRHTPQGGTIRLKVWQEHDLLQVEVADSGPGVEENMRAQLFQRPSALSQKASR
;
A
#
# COMPACT_ATOMS: atom_id res chain seq x y z
N LEU A 1 -2.78 -56.27 32.32
CA LEU A 1 -3.83 -55.22 32.17
C LEU A 1 -3.28 -53.83 32.52
N ALA A 2 -2.59 -53.64 33.67
CA ALA A 2 -2.06 -52.34 34.09
C ALA A 2 -0.99 -51.78 33.11
N GLY A 3 -0.09 -52.62 32.59
CA GLY A 3 0.94 -52.20 31.63
C GLY A 3 0.37 -51.75 30.25
N MET A 4 -0.75 -52.36 29.83
CA MET A 4 -1.46 -51.96 28.60
C MET A 4 -2.15 -50.59 28.75
N LEU A 5 -2.69 -50.29 29.93
CA LEU A 5 -3.28 -48.98 30.23
C LEU A 5 -2.24 -47.86 30.27
N VAL A 6 -1.10 -48.11 30.91
CA VAL A 6 0.01 -47.12 30.93
C VAL A 6 0.59 -46.93 29.52
N TRP A 7 0.68 -47.98 28.71
CA TRP A 7 1.15 -47.84 27.33
C TRP A 7 0.18 -47.03 26.48
N TYR A 8 -1.12 -47.26 26.61
CA TYR A 8 -2.15 -46.56 25.82
C TYR A 8 -2.34 -45.09 26.25
N TRP A 9 -2.34 -44.82 27.57
CA TRP A 9 -2.67 -43.53 28.11
C TRP A 9 -1.48 -42.58 28.25
N VAL A 10 -0.25 -43.09 28.38
CA VAL A 10 0.93 -42.26 28.63
C VAL A 10 1.97 -42.44 27.52
N THR A 11 2.36 -43.67 27.23
CA THR A 11 3.50 -43.93 26.36
C THR A 11 3.20 -43.64 24.88
N ARG A 12 1.99 -43.92 24.43
CA ARG A 12 1.58 -43.69 23.03
C ARG A 12 1.47 -42.20 22.70
N PRO A 13 0.80 -41.35 23.49
CA PRO A 13 0.76 -39.91 23.24
C PRO A 13 2.13 -39.24 23.31
N VAL A 14 2.98 -39.66 24.27
CA VAL A 14 4.35 -39.11 24.39
C VAL A 14 5.18 -39.48 23.17
N LYS A 15 5.13 -40.76 22.70
CA LYS A 15 5.81 -41.17 21.46
C LYS A 15 5.31 -40.40 20.22
N GLN A 16 4.02 -40.14 20.12
CA GLN A 16 3.48 -39.31 19.03
C GLN A 16 3.98 -37.89 19.10
N LEU A 17 4.04 -37.29 20.28
CA LEU A 17 4.57 -35.95 20.47
C LEU A 17 6.07 -35.91 20.09
N THR A 18 6.86 -36.86 20.53
CA THR A 18 8.29 -36.98 20.17
C THR A 18 8.50 -37.15 18.68
N ALA A 19 7.68 -37.98 18.01
CA ALA A 19 7.74 -38.17 16.57
C ALA A 19 7.36 -36.88 15.79
N ASN A 20 6.41 -36.13 16.30
CA ASN A 20 6.04 -34.83 15.70
C ASN A 20 7.16 -33.77 15.86
N VAL A 21 7.81 -33.75 17.03
CA VAL A 21 8.97 -32.87 17.29
C VAL A 21 10.16 -33.25 16.38
N SER A 22 10.46 -34.54 16.22
CA SER A 22 11.53 -34.98 15.31
C SER A 22 11.26 -34.68 13.83
N ARG A 23 9.98 -34.65 13.42
CA ARG A 23 9.62 -34.24 12.05
C ARG A 23 9.84 -32.76 11.82
N ILE A 24 9.64 -31.91 12.85
CA ILE A 24 9.92 -30.46 12.80
C ILE A 24 11.42 -30.23 12.53
N GLU A 25 12.30 -31.08 13.01
CA GLU A 25 13.75 -30.99 12.83
C GLU A 25 14.19 -31.29 11.38
N GLN A 26 13.45 -32.13 10.64
CA GLN A 26 13.78 -32.56 9.27
C GLN A 26 13.11 -31.74 8.16
N ASP A 27 11.87 -31.29 8.36
CA ASP A 27 11.12 -30.44 7.39
C ASP A 27 10.23 -29.46 8.16
N SER A 28 10.88 -28.41 8.67
CA SER A 28 10.37 -27.60 9.78
C SER A 28 9.01 -26.95 9.54
N MET A 29 8.66 -26.47 8.34
CA MET A 29 7.44 -25.69 8.16
C MET A 29 6.22 -26.54 7.77
N SER A 30 6.40 -27.57 6.92
CA SER A 30 5.31 -28.48 6.56
C SER A 30 4.82 -29.27 7.78
N ALA A 31 5.75 -29.70 8.64
CA ALA A 31 5.45 -30.40 9.87
C ALA A 31 4.73 -29.51 10.90
N ILE A 32 5.13 -28.25 11.04
CA ILE A 32 4.45 -27.26 11.92
C ILE A 32 3.02 -27.02 11.41
N LYS A 33 2.81 -26.85 10.11
CA LYS A 33 1.48 -26.66 9.51
C LYS A 33 0.57 -27.88 9.71
N GLN A 34 1.11 -29.09 9.53
CA GLN A 34 0.36 -30.32 9.80
C GLN A 34 -0.04 -30.43 11.28
N LEU A 35 0.86 -30.04 12.19
CA LEU A 35 0.56 -30.04 13.63
C LEU A 35 -0.51 -28.98 13.97
N ALA A 36 -0.44 -27.82 13.36
CA ALA A 36 -1.40 -26.73 13.56
C ALA A 36 -2.84 -27.09 13.13
N MET A 37 -2.97 -28.01 12.16
CA MET A 37 -4.28 -28.52 11.67
C MET A 37 -4.89 -29.59 12.58
N GLN A 38 -4.16 -30.11 13.57
CA GLN A 38 -4.72 -31.09 14.50
C GLN A 38 -5.76 -30.46 15.43
N GLU A 39 -6.83 -31.20 15.69
CA GLU A 39 -7.84 -30.77 16.67
C GLU A 39 -7.30 -30.90 18.10
N SER A 40 -7.62 -29.91 18.92
CA SER A 40 -7.33 -29.93 20.35
C SER A 40 -8.31 -30.88 21.05
N ASP A 41 -7.80 -31.67 22.01
CA ASP A 41 -8.65 -32.56 22.79
C ASP A 41 -9.60 -31.74 23.70
N PRO A 42 -10.92 -31.91 23.58
CA PRO A 42 -11.87 -31.13 24.40
C PRO A 42 -11.92 -31.54 25.87
N GLN A 43 -11.31 -32.65 26.28
CA GLN A 43 -11.29 -33.10 27.66
C GLN A 43 -9.89 -32.98 28.30
N PRO A 44 -9.57 -31.89 29.00
CA PRO A 44 -8.30 -31.70 29.67
C PRO A 44 -8.28 -32.43 31.03
N GLY A 45 -8.34 -33.74 31.03
CA GLY A 45 -8.26 -34.57 32.27
C GLY A 45 -6.89 -35.16 32.56
N ASN A 46 -5.90 -34.94 31.65
CA ASN A 46 -4.56 -35.52 31.77
C ASN A 46 -3.52 -34.44 31.40
N GLU A 47 -2.45 -34.35 32.20
CA GLU A 47 -1.34 -33.40 31.98
C GLU A 47 -0.74 -33.52 30.57
N VAL A 48 -0.72 -34.73 29.99
CA VAL A 48 -0.23 -35.01 28.63
C VAL A 48 -1.17 -34.36 27.58
N ALA A 49 -2.45 -34.34 27.80
CA ALA A 49 -3.42 -33.72 26.89
C ALA A 49 -3.27 -32.17 26.93
N VAL A 50 -3.06 -31.60 28.11
CA VAL A 50 -2.78 -30.16 28.28
C VAL A 50 -1.49 -29.78 27.54
N LEU A 51 -0.40 -30.55 27.72
CA LEU A 51 0.86 -30.32 27.04
C LEU A 51 0.72 -30.41 25.51
N ARG A 52 0.00 -31.41 25.01
CA ARG A 52 -0.30 -31.56 23.57
C ARG A 52 -1.05 -30.36 23.01
N ASN A 53 -2.10 -29.94 23.70
CA ASN A 53 -2.92 -28.79 23.27
C ASN A 53 -2.11 -27.50 23.24
N THR A 54 -1.29 -27.24 24.26
CA THR A 54 -0.38 -26.09 24.32
C THR A 54 0.62 -26.12 23.14
N PHE A 55 1.13 -27.30 22.79
CA PHE A 55 2.05 -27.46 21.66
C PHE A 55 1.36 -27.21 20.31
N ILE A 56 0.11 -27.66 20.14
CA ILE A 56 -0.70 -27.39 18.95
C ILE A 56 -0.97 -25.88 18.82
N GLU A 57 -1.31 -25.20 19.91
CA GLU A 57 -1.52 -23.75 19.90
C GLU A 57 -0.24 -22.98 19.53
N LEU A 58 0.89 -23.40 20.08
CA LEU A 58 2.20 -22.83 19.72
C LEU A 58 2.49 -23.03 18.22
N ALA A 59 2.25 -24.25 17.70
CA ALA A 59 2.42 -24.56 16.29
C ALA A 59 1.52 -23.69 15.40
N ARG A 60 0.26 -23.46 15.80
CA ARG A 60 -0.67 -22.56 15.10
C ARG A 60 -0.15 -21.12 15.05
N LYS A 61 0.35 -20.63 16.19
CA LYS A 61 0.92 -19.29 16.29
C LYS A 61 2.15 -19.13 15.40
N VAL A 62 3.06 -20.10 15.43
CA VAL A 62 4.27 -20.09 14.58
C VAL A 62 3.90 -20.17 13.10
N ALA A 63 2.98 -21.06 12.71
CA ALA A 63 2.51 -21.16 11.33
C ALA A 63 1.89 -19.86 10.82
N SER A 64 1.03 -19.24 11.64
CA SER A 64 0.41 -17.95 11.31
C SER A 64 1.44 -16.82 11.15
N GLN A 65 2.43 -16.73 12.04
CA GLN A 65 3.50 -15.73 11.93
C GLN A 65 4.37 -15.94 10.69
N TRP A 66 4.63 -17.21 10.35
CA TRP A 66 5.37 -17.54 9.13
C TRP A 66 4.62 -17.17 7.87
N ASP A 67 3.32 -17.48 7.80
CA ASP A 67 2.49 -17.11 6.66
C ASP A 67 2.45 -15.59 6.49
N GLN A 68 2.31 -14.83 7.58
CA GLN A 68 2.38 -13.37 7.56
C GLN A 68 3.75 -12.85 7.06
N LEU A 69 4.84 -13.47 7.53
CA LEU A 69 6.19 -13.09 7.09
C LEU A 69 6.41 -13.40 5.61
N SER A 70 5.99 -14.58 5.17
CA SER A 70 6.09 -15.02 3.77
C SER A 70 5.27 -14.14 2.83
N ASP A 71 4.05 -13.78 3.23
CA ASP A 71 3.19 -12.87 2.46
C ASP A 71 3.79 -11.46 2.40
N ASN A 72 4.36 -10.97 3.50
CA ASN A 72 5.04 -9.67 3.52
C ASN A 72 6.28 -9.66 2.62
N ASP A 73 7.08 -10.73 2.63
CA ASP A 73 8.27 -10.86 1.76
C ASP A 73 7.85 -10.95 0.27
N ARG A 74 6.78 -11.70 -0.04
CA ARG A 74 6.22 -11.76 -1.39
C ARG A 74 5.75 -10.39 -1.86
N GLN A 75 4.97 -9.68 -1.05
CA GLN A 75 4.50 -8.33 -1.36
C GLN A 75 5.65 -7.35 -1.57
N ARG A 76 6.71 -7.46 -0.75
CA ARG A 76 7.91 -6.65 -0.89
C ARG A 76 8.64 -6.89 -2.22
N ARG A 77 8.78 -8.16 -2.63
CA ARG A 77 9.40 -8.50 -3.93
C ARG A 77 8.57 -8.01 -5.11
N GLU A 78 7.26 -8.22 -5.08
CA GLU A 78 6.34 -7.72 -6.10
C GLU A 78 6.40 -6.18 -6.20
N PHE A 79 6.44 -5.50 -5.07
CA PHE A 79 6.57 -4.06 -5.01
C PHE A 79 7.87 -3.55 -5.66
N ILE A 80 9.02 -4.17 -5.34
CA ILE A 80 10.32 -3.82 -5.94
C ILE A 80 10.30 -4.07 -7.46
N ALA A 81 9.70 -5.18 -7.90
CA ALA A 81 9.59 -5.50 -9.31
C ALA A 81 8.75 -4.46 -10.07
N ASN A 82 7.61 -4.08 -9.50
CA ASN A 82 6.70 -3.08 -10.08
C ASN A 82 7.36 -1.71 -10.18
N ILE A 83 8.02 -1.24 -9.10
CA ILE A 83 8.76 0.02 -9.13
C ILE A 83 9.85 0.02 -10.20
N SER A 84 10.60 -1.09 -10.29
CA SER A 84 11.67 -1.23 -11.27
C SER A 84 11.13 -1.13 -12.70
N HIS A 85 9.95 -1.72 -12.95
CA HIS A 85 9.27 -1.61 -14.24
C HIS A 85 8.79 -0.18 -14.52
N ASP A 86 8.14 0.46 -13.54
CA ASP A 86 7.56 1.79 -13.68
C ASP A 86 8.60 2.90 -13.81
N LEU A 87 9.80 2.69 -13.26
CA LEU A 87 10.96 3.56 -13.48
C LEU A 87 11.63 3.30 -14.82
N ARG A 88 11.74 2.03 -15.25
CA ARG A 88 12.42 1.67 -16.51
C ARG A 88 11.75 2.29 -17.74
N THR A 89 10.43 2.24 -17.80
CA THR A 89 9.66 2.73 -18.94
C THR A 89 9.91 4.21 -19.26
N PRO A 90 9.71 5.16 -18.33
CA PRO A 90 9.98 6.57 -18.59
C PRO A 90 11.49 6.85 -18.78
N LEU A 91 12.38 6.10 -18.09
CA LEU A 91 13.82 6.28 -18.25
C LEU A 91 14.30 5.86 -19.64
N THR A 92 13.83 4.71 -20.16
CA THR A 92 14.14 4.26 -21.53
C THR A 92 13.62 5.26 -22.56
N SER A 93 12.41 5.77 -22.38
CA SER A 93 11.86 6.81 -23.26
C SER A 93 12.68 8.11 -23.20
N LEU A 94 13.03 8.58 -22.01
CA LEU A 94 13.88 9.75 -21.81
C LEU A 94 15.22 9.61 -22.55
N LEU A 95 15.92 8.50 -22.33
CA LEU A 95 17.18 8.22 -22.97
C LEU A 95 17.06 8.16 -24.49
N GLY A 96 16.04 7.46 -25.03
CA GLY A 96 15.82 7.35 -26.47
C GLY A 96 15.58 8.71 -27.15
N TYR A 97 14.84 9.63 -26.51
CA TYR A 97 14.67 10.99 -27.05
C TYR A 97 15.97 11.81 -26.97
N LEU A 98 16.75 11.68 -25.89
CA LEU A 98 18.05 12.36 -25.76
C LEU A 98 19.07 11.81 -26.77
N GLU A 99 19.11 10.49 -26.98
CA GLU A 99 19.97 9.86 -28.02
C GLU A 99 19.57 10.33 -29.42
N THR A 100 18.26 10.38 -29.72
CA THR A 100 17.76 10.90 -31.00
C THR A 100 18.19 12.36 -31.23
N LEU A 101 18.05 13.20 -30.21
CA LEU A 101 18.50 14.60 -30.26
C LEU A 101 20.04 14.70 -30.48
N SER A 102 20.80 13.85 -29.79
CA SER A 102 22.27 13.84 -29.90
C SER A 102 22.75 13.36 -31.30
N MET A 103 22.11 12.27 -31.82
CA MET A 103 22.56 11.67 -33.09
C MET A 103 22.10 12.47 -34.31
N LYS A 104 21.00 13.19 -34.24
CA LYS A 104 20.36 13.90 -35.35
C LYS A 104 20.38 15.43 -35.17
N ALA A 105 21.27 15.96 -34.31
CA ALA A 105 21.30 17.37 -33.98
C ALA A 105 21.36 18.30 -35.20
N ASP A 106 22.08 17.88 -36.25
CA ASP A 106 22.27 18.68 -37.46
C ASP A 106 21.19 18.46 -38.54
N THR A 107 20.29 17.46 -38.34
CA THR A 107 19.28 17.07 -39.34
C THR A 107 17.84 17.28 -38.89
N LEU A 108 17.61 17.45 -37.60
CA LEU A 108 16.27 17.70 -37.03
C LEU A 108 15.81 19.13 -37.29
N SER A 109 14.54 19.29 -37.62
CA SER A 109 13.94 20.63 -37.64
C SER A 109 13.91 21.23 -36.21
N PRO A 110 13.94 22.57 -36.07
CA PRO A 110 13.81 23.21 -34.76
C PRO A 110 12.52 22.85 -34.02
N GLU A 111 11.48 22.46 -34.74
CA GLU A 111 10.19 22.04 -34.17
C GLU A 111 10.28 20.62 -33.62
N ASP A 112 10.86 19.68 -34.37
CA ASP A 112 11.08 18.30 -33.92
C ASP A 112 12.03 18.24 -32.71
N CYS A 113 13.06 19.10 -32.73
CA CYS A 113 13.97 19.23 -31.58
C CYS A 113 13.24 19.69 -30.32
N ARG A 114 12.41 20.75 -30.42
CA ARG A 114 11.59 21.23 -29.29
C ARG A 114 10.59 20.19 -28.83
N HIS A 115 9.94 19.47 -29.74
CA HIS A 115 8.99 18.41 -29.42
C HIS A 115 9.67 17.27 -28.67
N SER A 116 10.82 16.78 -29.17
CA SER A 116 11.58 15.72 -28.53
C SER A 116 12.09 16.11 -27.14
N LEU A 117 12.57 17.35 -26.98
CA LEU A 117 13.01 17.89 -25.70
C LEU A 117 11.85 17.99 -24.70
N ALA A 118 10.68 18.44 -25.15
CA ALA A 118 9.48 18.52 -24.33
C ALA A 118 9.04 17.13 -23.81
N ILE A 119 9.16 16.09 -24.66
CA ILE A 119 8.87 14.72 -24.25
C ILE A 119 9.92 14.25 -23.23
N ALA A 120 11.20 14.46 -23.51
CA ALA A 120 12.30 14.08 -22.62
C ALA A 120 12.12 14.72 -21.22
N LEU A 121 11.81 16.01 -21.15
CA LEU A 121 11.53 16.73 -19.91
C LEU A 121 10.34 16.13 -19.16
N ARG A 122 9.24 15.81 -19.84
CA ARG A 122 8.06 15.19 -19.26
C ARG A 122 8.39 13.82 -18.65
N GLN A 123 9.17 13.00 -19.32
CA GLN A 123 9.63 11.72 -18.79
C GLN A 123 10.55 11.89 -17.59
N GLY A 124 11.46 12.87 -17.61
CA GLY A 124 12.31 13.23 -16.47
C GLY A 124 11.51 13.64 -15.24
N HIS A 125 10.47 14.47 -15.44
CA HIS A 125 9.55 14.82 -14.35
C HIS A 125 8.83 13.60 -13.78
N LYS A 126 8.42 12.65 -14.63
CA LYS A 126 7.76 11.42 -14.18
C LYS A 126 8.70 10.55 -13.34
N VAL A 127 9.96 10.37 -13.76
CA VAL A 127 11.00 9.64 -13.00
C VAL A 127 11.21 10.30 -11.64
N ARG A 128 11.36 11.62 -11.60
CA ARG A 128 11.54 12.37 -10.36
C ARG A 128 10.37 12.15 -9.40
N HIS A 129 9.14 12.24 -9.89
CA HIS A 129 7.93 12.03 -9.09
C HIS A 129 7.87 10.62 -8.50
N LEU A 130 8.10 9.59 -9.30
CA LEU A 130 8.15 8.19 -8.85
C LEU A 130 9.24 7.97 -7.80
N SER A 131 10.42 8.56 -8.01
CA SER A 131 11.53 8.47 -7.04
C SER A 131 11.17 9.12 -5.70
N GLN A 132 10.52 10.29 -5.72
CA GLN A 132 10.03 10.94 -4.51
C GLN A 132 9.01 10.09 -3.76
N GLN A 133 8.01 9.54 -4.45
CA GLN A 133 7.00 8.67 -3.85
C GLN A 133 7.64 7.43 -3.19
N LEU A 134 8.63 6.83 -3.85
CA LEU A 134 9.37 5.68 -3.32
C LEU A 134 10.15 6.03 -2.04
N PHE A 135 10.89 7.14 -2.08
CA PHE A 135 11.66 7.60 -0.92
C PHE A 135 10.78 7.87 0.30
N GLU A 136 9.62 8.47 0.07
CA GLU A 136 8.65 8.77 1.09
C GLU A 136 8.01 7.50 1.68
N LEU A 137 7.66 6.53 0.82
CA LEU A 137 7.17 5.24 1.28
C LEU A 137 8.21 4.51 2.13
N ALA A 138 9.47 4.49 1.68
CA ALA A 138 10.57 3.89 2.44
C ALA A 138 10.74 4.53 3.83
N ARG A 139 10.59 5.86 3.93
CA ARG A 139 10.63 6.57 5.22
C ARG A 139 9.46 6.19 6.15
N LEU A 140 8.26 6.03 5.59
CA LEU A 140 7.08 5.62 6.35
C LEU A 140 7.21 4.18 6.87
N GLU A 141 7.72 3.25 6.04
CA GLU A 141 7.90 1.84 6.41
C GLU A 141 8.92 1.62 7.53
N HIS A 142 9.98 2.41 7.58
CA HIS A 142 11.02 2.28 8.60
C HIS A 142 10.66 2.93 9.94
N GLY A 143 9.42 3.39 10.12
CA GLY A 143 8.94 3.95 11.39
C GLY A 143 9.67 5.21 11.86
N GLY A 144 10.48 5.84 10.98
CA GLY A 144 11.34 6.98 11.30
C GLY A 144 10.62 8.33 11.37
N ILE A 145 9.35 8.40 11.01
CA ILE A 145 8.61 9.66 11.00
C ILE A 145 7.77 9.73 12.27
N LYS A 146 8.19 10.57 13.21
CA LYS A 146 7.34 10.99 14.33
C LYS A 146 6.50 12.18 13.84
N PRO A 147 5.15 12.10 13.89
CA PRO A 147 4.31 13.24 13.52
C PRO A 147 4.60 14.45 14.40
N HIS A 148 4.76 15.60 13.77
CA HIS A 148 4.85 16.88 14.48
C HIS A 148 3.43 17.44 14.65
N LEU A 149 2.81 17.17 15.81
CA LEU A 149 1.43 17.56 16.04
C LEU A 149 1.36 19.05 16.38
N GLU A 150 0.55 19.79 15.63
CA GLU A 150 0.24 21.19 15.86
C GLU A 150 -1.24 21.49 15.62
N ARG A 151 -1.74 22.61 16.18
CA ARG A 151 -3.12 23.02 16.02
C ARG A 151 -3.27 23.93 14.80
N PHE A 152 -4.12 23.56 13.87
CA PHE A 152 -4.38 24.35 12.66
C PHE A 152 -5.83 24.21 12.17
N ALA A 153 -6.21 25.13 11.27
CA ALA A 153 -7.52 25.14 10.61
C ALA A 153 -7.44 24.27 9.33
N ILE A 154 -8.14 23.13 9.30
CA ILE A 154 -8.15 22.25 8.14
C ILE A 154 -8.75 22.91 6.90
N GLY A 155 -9.69 23.86 7.07
CA GLY A 155 -10.30 24.60 5.97
C GLY A 155 -9.29 25.45 5.20
N GLU A 156 -8.38 26.13 5.91
CA GLU A 156 -7.30 26.92 5.30
C GLU A 156 -6.34 26.01 4.52
N LEU A 157 -5.91 24.91 5.13
CA LEU A 157 -5.04 23.95 4.46
C LEU A 157 -5.65 23.41 3.15
N ILE A 158 -6.94 23.09 3.15
CA ILE A 158 -7.62 22.59 1.94
C ILE A 158 -7.71 23.67 0.87
N GLN A 159 -7.93 24.93 1.23
CA GLN A 159 -7.91 26.05 0.30
C GLN A 159 -6.53 26.25 -0.31
N ASP A 160 -5.46 26.20 0.51
CA ASP A 160 -4.07 26.30 0.05
C ASP A 160 -3.71 25.15 -0.91
N VAL A 161 -4.14 23.91 -0.59
CA VAL A 161 -3.94 22.79 -1.50
C VAL A 161 -4.72 22.96 -2.79
N ALA A 162 -5.98 23.39 -2.74
CA ALA A 162 -6.82 23.62 -3.91
C ALA A 162 -6.16 24.63 -4.86
N GLN A 163 -5.65 25.74 -4.33
CA GLN A 163 -4.99 26.79 -5.09
C GLN A 163 -3.76 26.28 -5.88
N LYS A 164 -3.04 25.29 -5.38
CA LYS A 164 -1.90 24.70 -6.11
C LYS A 164 -2.31 24.05 -7.43
N PHE A 165 -3.57 23.69 -7.58
CA PHE A 165 -4.11 23.04 -8.79
C PHE A 165 -4.83 23.98 -9.74
N ASP A 166 -4.99 25.27 -9.44
CA ASP A 166 -5.77 26.24 -10.24
C ASP A 166 -5.37 26.22 -11.71
N LEU A 167 -4.07 26.34 -12.02
CA LEU A 167 -3.57 26.33 -13.39
C LEU A 167 -3.88 25.01 -14.12
N THR A 168 -3.79 23.88 -13.41
CA THR A 168 -4.06 22.56 -14.00
C THR A 168 -5.56 22.39 -14.25
N ILE A 169 -6.39 22.86 -13.33
CA ILE A 169 -7.86 22.85 -13.41
C ILE A 169 -8.31 23.70 -14.60
N GLU A 170 -7.77 24.91 -14.73
CA GLU A 170 -8.06 25.80 -15.86
C GLU A 170 -7.63 25.18 -17.20
N THR A 171 -6.39 24.67 -17.29
CA THR A 171 -5.86 24.06 -18.52
C THR A 171 -6.68 22.84 -18.96
N ARG A 172 -7.19 22.05 -18.00
CA ARG A 172 -8.02 20.88 -18.26
C ARG A 172 -9.52 21.18 -18.31
N GLN A 173 -9.90 22.45 -18.13
CA GLN A 173 -11.30 22.91 -18.11
C GLN A 173 -12.15 22.18 -17.07
N LEU A 174 -11.56 21.84 -15.92
CA LEU A 174 -12.26 21.18 -14.82
C LEU A 174 -12.99 22.23 -13.96
N GLN A 175 -14.02 21.78 -13.22
CA GLN A 175 -14.70 22.59 -12.23
C GLN A 175 -14.29 22.15 -10.83
N LEU A 176 -13.64 23.01 -10.07
CA LEU A 176 -13.35 22.76 -8.65
C LEU A 176 -14.43 23.41 -7.77
N ARG A 177 -15.01 22.63 -6.87
CA ARG A 177 -16.01 23.10 -5.90
C ARG A 177 -15.49 22.87 -4.49
N LEU A 178 -15.41 23.94 -3.71
CA LEU A 178 -15.04 23.90 -2.29
C LEU A 178 -16.30 24.09 -1.44
N ASP A 179 -16.60 23.11 -0.60
CA ASP A 179 -17.69 23.13 0.37
C ASP A 179 -17.08 23.07 1.77
N ILE A 180 -16.63 24.22 2.25
CA ILE A 180 -15.90 24.38 3.52
C ILE A 180 -16.68 25.34 4.40
N PRO A 181 -17.26 24.89 5.53
CA PRO A 181 -17.92 25.77 6.50
C PRO A 181 -16.96 26.80 7.08
N HIS A 182 -17.47 28.02 7.33
CA HIS A 182 -16.67 29.08 7.92
C HIS A 182 -16.24 28.81 9.37
N THR A 183 -16.98 27.96 10.09
CA THR A 183 -16.72 27.62 11.49
C THR A 183 -16.41 26.15 11.63
N LEU A 184 -15.13 25.83 11.60
CA LEU A 184 -14.62 24.49 11.89
C LEU A 184 -13.70 24.53 13.11
N PRO A 185 -13.69 23.51 13.98
CA PRO A 185 -12.73 23.45 15.07
C PRO A 185 -11.31 23.26 14.54
N LEU A 186 -10.32 23.73 15.30
CA LEU A 186 -8.91 23.42 15.03
C LEU A 186 -8.66 21.94 15.28
N ILE A 187 -7.91 21.30 14.39
CA ILE A 187 -7.43 19.94 14.56
C ILE A 187 -6.01 19.92 15.10
N ASN A 188 -5.65 18.85 15.79
CA ASN A 188 -4.28 18.61 16.27
C ASN A 188 -3.67 17.46 15.46
N ALA A 189 -2.87 17.79 14.45
CA ALA A 189 -2.27 16.84 13.54
C ALA A 189 -0.97 17.38 12.95
N ASP A 190 -0.25 16.60 12.17
CA ASP A 190 0.90 17.05 11.40
C ASP A 190 0.42 17.68 10.10
N VAL A 191 0.58 19.01 9.98
CA VAL A 191 0.12 19.79 8.81
C VAL A 191 0.69 19.24 7.52
N SER A 192 2.00 18.96 7.48
CA SER A 192 2.66 18.49 6.26
C SER A 192 2.18 17.10 5.83
N MET A 193 1.86 16.21 6.79
CA MET A 193 1.29 14.90 6.47
C MET A 193 -0.14 15.02 5.93
N ILE A 194 -0.98 15.87 6.56
CA ILE A 194 -2.35 16.08 6.10
C ILE A 194 -2.37 16.78 4.74
N GLU A 195 -1.57 17.82 4.56
CA GLU A 195 -1.39 18.51 3.27
C GLU A 195 -1.06 17.53 2.15
N ARG A 196 -0.15 16.62 2.42
CA ARG A 196 0.28 15.58 1.49
C ARG A 196 -0.83 14.60 1.15
N VAL A 197 -1.60 14.15 2.16
CA VAL A 197 -2.76 13.28 1.92
C VAL A 197 -3.76 13.96 1.00
N VAL A 198 -4.13 15.19 1.31
CA VAL A 198 -5.10 15.96 0.50
C VAL A 198 -4.55 16.22 -0.90
N THR A 199 -3.28 16.62 -1.03
CA THR A 199 -2.61 16.84 -2.33
C THR A 199 -2.64 15.59 -3.20
N ASN A 200 -2.34 14.41 -2.63
CA ASN A 200 -2.37 13.13 -3.35
C ASN A 200 -3.78 12.76 -3.82
N LEU A 201 -4.80 13.00 -2.99
CA LEU A 201 -6.19 12.75 -3.34
C LEU A 201 -6.67 13.69 -4.46
N VAL A 202 -6.32 14.98 -4.37
CA VAL A 202 -6.67 15.98 -5.40
C VAL A 202 -5.93 15.70 -6.71
N ASP A 203 -4.63 15.36 -6.68
CA ASP A 203 -3.87 14.99 -7.88
C ASP A 203 -4.49 13.77 -8.57
N ASN A 204 -4.90 12.77 -7.79
CA ASN A 204 -5.59 11.60 -8.31
C ASN A 204 -6.94 11.98 -8.95
N ALA A 205 -7.75 12.80 -8.29
CA ALA A 205 -9.01 13.31 -8.82
C ALA A 205 -8.80 14.09 -10.13
N VAL A 206 -7.83 15.02 -10.16
CA VAL A 206 -7.48 15.79 -11.36
C VAL A 206 -7.04 14.87 -12.50
N ARG A 207 -6.28 13.81 -12.22
CA ARG A 207 -5.79 12.86 -13.23
C ARG A 207 -6.89 12.05 -13.89
N HIS A 208 -7.86 11.61 -13.10
CA HIS A 208 -8.92 10.69 -13.56
C HIS A 208 -10.22 11.38 -13.98
N THR A 209 -10.38 12.66 -13.67
CA THR A 209 -11.54 13.43 -14.12
C THR A 209 -11.38 13.80 -15.61
N PRO A 210 -12.38 13.47 -16.47
CA PRO A 210 -12.38 13.89 -17.86
C PRO A 210 -12.49 15.42 -17.99
N GLN A 211 -12.07 15.94 -19.14
CA GLN A 211 -12.20 17.37 -19.46
C GLN A 211 -13.65 17.85 -19.28
N GLY A 212 -13.83 18.99 -18.63
CA GLY A 212 -15.15 19.54 -18.29
C GLY A 212 -15.80 18.92 -17.06
N GLY A 213 -15.17 17.91 -16.44
CA GLY A 213 -15.68 17.28 -15.23
C GLY A 213 -15.53 18.13 -13.97
N THR A 214 -16.07 17.63 -12.87
CA THR A 214 -16.13 18.34 -11.58
C THR A 214 -15.36 17.58 -10.51
N ILE A 215 -14.59 18.32 -9.71
CA ILE A 215 -13.95 17.84 -8.48
C ILE A 215 -14.55 18.64 -7.32
N ARG A 216 -14.95 17.95 -6.26
CA ARG A 216 -15.50 18.56 -5.06
C ARG A 216 -14.64 18.22 -3.85
N LEU A 217 -14.25 19.24 -3.11
CA LEU A 217 -13.64 19.14 -1.80
C LEU A 217 -14.65 19.58 -0.75
N LYS A 218 -15.02 18.68 0.14
CA LYS A 218 -15.99 18.97 1.19
C LYS A 218 -15.39 18.68 2.54
N VAL A 219 -15.65 19.58 3.50
CA VAL A 219 -15.29 19.39 4.91
C VAL A 219 -16.55 19.56 5.76
N TRP A 220 -16.75 18.67 6.71
CA TRP A 220 -17.84 18.83 7.69
C TRP A 220 -17.43 18.20 9.02
N GLN A 221 -18.10 18.63 10.06
CA GLN A 221 -17.96 18.00 11.37
C GLN A 221 -19.09 16.99 11.56
N GLU A 222 -18.74 15.79 11.98
CA GLU A 222 -19.68 14.77 12.34
C GLU A 222 -19.30 14.22 13.72
N HIS A 223 -20.12 14.55 14.73
CA HIS A 223 -19.82 14.30 16.14
C HIS A 223 -18.47 14.96 16.55
N ASP A 224 -17.52 14.17 17.04
CA ASP A 224 -16.19 14.62 17.45
C ASP A 224 -15.13 14.49 16.34
N LEU A 225 -15.54 14.14 15.11
CA LEU A 225 -14.64 13.95 13.99
C LEU A 225 -14.85 15.01 12.93
N LEU A 226 -13.75 15.48 12.34
CA LEU A 226 -13.77 16.21 11.09
C LEU A 226 -13.59 15.24 9.92
N GLN A 227 -14.54 15.32 8.98
CA GLN A 227 -14.55 14.55 7.75
C GLN A 227 -14.06 15.40 6.60
N VAL A 228 -13.21 14.85 5.75
CA VAL A 228 -12.74 15.45 4.51
C VAL A 228 -13.09 14.53 3.36
N GLU A 229 -13.83 15.02 2.39
CA GLU A 229 -14.20 14.28 1.18
C GLU A 229 -13.55 14.93 -0.05
N VAL A 230 -12.94 14.10 -0.88
CA VAL A 230 -12.50 14.47 -2.23
C VAL A 230 -13.31 13.60 -3.19
N ALA A 231 -14.21 14.21 -3.94
CA ALA A 231 -15.07 13.53 -4.91
C ALA A 231 -14.78 14.04 -6.32
N ASP A 232 -14.74 13.14 -7.28
CA ASP A 232 -14.54 13.43 -8.69
C ASP A 232 -15.66 12.84 -9.55
N SER A 233 -15.84 13.39 -10.76
CA SER A 233 -16.80 12.90 -11.75
C SER A 233 -16.14 11.98 -12.79
N GLY A 234 -15.05 11.32 -12.43
CA GLY A 234 -14.35 10.35 -13.25
C GLY A 234 -15.11 9.02 -13.40
N PRO A 235 -14.49 8.02 -14.03
CA PRO A 235 -15.11 6.72 -14.29
C PRO A 235 -15.37 5.90 -13.01
N GLY A 236 -14.89 6.37 -11.86
CA GLY A 236 -14.98 5.64 -10.60
C GLY A 236 -14.02 4.45 -10.52
N VAL A 237 -14.17 3.64 -9.48
CA VAL A 237 -13.35 2.46 -9.22
C VAL A 237 -14.24 1.22 -9.24
N GLU A 238 -13.84 0.20 -9.99
CA GLU A 238 -14.52 -1.09 -10.02
C GLU A 238 -14.62 -1.70 -8.61
N GLU A 239 -15.74 -2.35 -8.33
CA GLU A 239 -16.07 -2.84 -6.98
C GLU A 239 -15.05 -3.87 -6.46
N ASN A 240 -14.52 -4.72 -7.34
CA ASN A 240 -13.46 -5.68 -7.04
C ASN A 240 -12.11 -5.01 -6.68
N MET A 241 -11.88 -3.79 -7.14
CA MET A 241 -10.65 -3.02 -6.85
C MET A 241 -10.76 -2.17 -5.58
N ARG A 242 -11.97 -1.84 -5.10
CA ARG A 242 -12.17 -0.98 -3.92
C ARG A 242 -11.48 -1.51 -2.68
N ALA A 243 -11.56 -2.82 -2.43
CA ALA A 243 -10.91 -3.46 -1.29
C ALA A 243 -9.36 -3.41 -1.37
N GLN A 244 -8.80 -3.18 -2.55
CA GLN A 244 -7.37 -3.17 -2.80
C GLN A 244 -6.77 -1.76 -2.89
N LEU A 245 -7.60 -0.69 -2.93
CA LEU A 245 -7.14 0.70 -3.09
C LEU A 245 -6.12 1.15 -2.05
N PHE A 246 -6.26 0.66 -0.82
CA PHE A 246 -5.39 0.99 0.31
C PHE A 246 -4.36 -0.11 0.62
N GLN A 247 -4.35 -1.17 -0.19
CA GLN A 247 -3.31 -2.19 -0.11
C GLN A 247 -2.09 -1.77 -0.93
N ARG A 248 -0.94 -2.36 -0.64
CA ARG A 248 0.25 -2.13 -1.45
C ARG A 248 -0.03 -2.49 -2.91
N PRO A 249 0.47 -1.72 -3.90
CA PRO A 249 0.27 -2.02 -5.31
C PRO A 249 0.76 -3.43 -5.63
N SER A 250 -0.17 -4.35 -5.92
CA SER A 250 0.15 -5.67 -6.45
C SER A 250 0.11 -5.62 -7.99
N ALA A 251 0.79 -6.56 -8.65
CA ALA A 251 0.89 -6.64 -10.11
C ALA A 251 -0.48 -6.67 -10.86
N LEU A 252 -1.58 -6.84 -10.13
CA LEU A 252 -2.93 -6.87 -10.69
C LEU A 252 -3.49 -5.48 -11.05
N SER A 253 -2.95 -4.39 -10.52
CA SER A 253 -3.45 -3.04 -10.82
C SER A 253 -3.00 -2.51 -12.19
N GLN A 254 -2.07 -3.17 -12.87
CA GLN A 254 -1.61 -2.77 -14.22
C GLN A 254 -2.58 -3.09 -15.36
N LYS A 255 -3.60 -3.93 -15.15
CA LYS A 255 -4.58 -4.25 -16.22
C LYS A 255 -5.66 -3.20 -16.44
N ALA A 256 -5.81 -2.23 -15.55
CA ALA A 256 -6.85 -1.19 -15.63
C ALA A 256 -6.40 0.11 -16.31
N SER A 257 -5.16 0.20 -16.80
CA SER A 257 -4.60 1.40 -17.45
C SER A 257 -4.27 1.20 -18.94
N ARG A 258 -4.99 0.30 -19.63
CA ARG A 258 -4.91 0.20 -21.09
C ARG A 258 -6.23 0.55 -21.74
#